data_3bed08893aadfe9ee64c993294ee9889
#
_entry.id   3bed08893aadfe9ee64c993294ee9889
#
_cell.length_a   1.000
_cell.length_b   1.000
_cell.length_c   1.000
_cell.angle_alpha   90.00
_cell.angle_beta   90.00
_cell.angle_gamma   90.00
#
_symmetry.space_group_name_H-M   'P 1'
#
loop_
_entity.id
_entity.type
_entity.pdbx_description
1 polymer ?
#
loop_
_entity_poly.entity_id
_entity_poly.type
_entity_poly.pdbx_seq_one_letter_code
_entity_poly.pdbx_strand_id
1 'polypeptide(L)'
;MELEIKLKEAGKISRLTNKTFQFDTRLKDGFFAANYFLKSRKIVVEHAPNHIVTMQWFQRTNDAMACGIDEAIALVHTFAVDPASLTIEAINDGDLIDANEPVLKVTGKYENFGFLESMIDGILARRSSVATNVYRTVRELKGKDIFSMADRQDEYNTQIGDGYATYVAGIRKVSTDAQGLWWGGHG
;
A
#
# COMPACT_ATOMS: atom_id res chain seq x y z
N MET A 1 -12.69 -12.01 -9.02
CA MET A 1 -11.50 -12.30 -9.84
C MET A 1 -10.30 -12.31 -8.89
N GLU A 2 -9.73 -13.48 -8.64
CA GLU A 2 -8.48 -13.56 -7.89
C GLU A 2 -7.41 -12.92 -8.77
N LEU A 3 -6.70 -11.92 -8.25
CA LEU A 3 -5.48 -11.43 -8.90
C LEU A 3 -4.55 -12.64 -9.09
N GLU A 4 -4.19 -12.96 -10.33
CA GLU A 4 -3.15 -13.93 -10.60
C GLU A 4 -1.86 -13.45 -9.92
N ILE A 5 -1.50 -14.12 -8.85
CA ILE A 5 -0.26 -13.85 -8.12
C ILE A 5 0.87 -14.40 -8.96
N LYS A 6 1.50 -13.56 -9.75
CA LYS A 6 2.76 -13.93 -10.38
C LYS A 6 3.82 -13.99 -9.29
N LEU A 7 4.29 -15.19 -8.98
CA LEU A 7 5.48 -15.39 -8.15
C LEU A 7 6.64 -14.61 -8.79
N LYS A 8 7.27 -13.75 -8.03
CA LYS A 8 8.49 -13.09 -8.46
C LYS A 8 9.61 -14.13 -8.56
N GLU A 9 10.53 -13.94 -9.53
CA GLU A 9 11.76 -14.71 -9.68
C GLU A 9 12.55 -14.80 -8.37
N ALA A 10 13.39 -15.81 -8.25
CA ALA A 10 14.16 -16.11 -7.03
C ALA A 10 14.81 -14.86 -6.42
N GLY A 11 14.54 -14.62 -5.13
CA GLY A 11 15.02 -13.46 -4.38
C GLY A 11 14.04 -12.28 -4.31
N LYS A 12 12.92 -12.31 -5.03
CA LYS A 12 11.90 -11.25 -4.97
C LYS A 12 10.71 -11.67 -4.09
N ILE A 13 10.04 -10.68 -3.52
CA ILE A 13 8.91 -10.88 -2.62
C ILE A 13 7.67 -11.24 -3.44
N SER A 14 6.92 -12.26 -3.00
CA SER A 14 5.62 -12.61 -3.58
C SER A 14 4.58 -11.55 -3.20
N ARG A 15 3.63 -11.27 -4.10
CA ARG A 15 2.48 -10.43 -3.75
C ARG A 15 1.67 -11.05 -2.61
N LEU A 16 1.21 -10.21 -1.71
CA LEU A 16 0.24 -10.59 -0.69
C LEU A 16 -1.17 -10.64 -1.30
N THR A 17 -2.00 -11.54 -0.80
CA THR A 17 -3.40 -11.64 -1.23
C THR A 17 -4.27 -10.64 -0.47
N ASN A 18 -5.42 -10.28 -1.03
CA ASN A 18 -6.39 -9.41 -0.36
C ASN A 18 -6.82 -9.93 1.02
N LYS A 19 -6.77 -11.26 1.24
CA LYS A 19 -7.12 -11.90 2.52
C LYS A 19 -6.11 -11.63 3.64
N THR A 20 -4.91 -11.19 3.31
CA THR A 20 -3.88 -10.83 4.29
C THR A 20 -4.28 -9.63 5.13
N PHE A 21 -5.04 -8.69 4.53
CA PHE A 21 -5.29 -7.40 5.11
C PHE A 21 -6.62 -7.35 5.86
N GLN A 22 -6.61 -6.74 7.03
CA GLN A 22 -7.79 -6.45 7.84
C GLN A 22 -7.99 -4.94 7.88
N PHE A 23 -9.12 -4.49 7.37
CA PHE A 23 -9.46 -3.08 7.29
C PHE A 23 -10.62 -2.72 8.22
N ASP A 24 -10.63 -1.48 8.67
CA ASP A 24 -11.78 -0.92 9.37
C ASP A 24 -12.98 -0.80 8.41
N THR A 25 -14.09 -1.42 8.76
CA THR A 25 -15.29 -1.48 7.91
C THR A 25 -15.90 -0.11 7.63
N ARG A 26 -15.61 0.92 8.45
CA ARG A 26 -16.07 2.30 8.26
C ARG A 26 -15.45 2.97 7.03
N LEU A 27 -14.41 2.37 6.45
CA LEU A 27 -13.79 2.83 5.19
C LEU A 27 -14.80 2.90 4.05
N LYS A 28 -15.74 1.95 3.97
CA LYS A 28 -16.79 1.91 2.93
C LYS A 28 -17.69 3.14 2.95
N ASP A 29 -17.88 3.74 4.11
CA ASP A 29 -18.75 4.90 4.31
C ASP A 29 -17.98 6.23 4.22
N GLY A 30 -16.69 6.16 3.88
CA GLY A 30 -15.82 7.33 3.74
C GLY A 30 -15.42 7.98 5.07
N PHE A 31 -15.53 7.26 6.20
CA PHE A 31 -15.22 7.80 7.53
C PHE A 31 -13.81 8.39 7.62
N PHE A 32 -12.85 7.79 6.92
CA PHE A 32 -11.45 8.23 6.88
C PHE A 32 -11.12 9.08 5.64
N ALA A 33 -12.07 9.28 4.73
CA ALA A 33 -11.85 10.09 3.54
C ALA A 33 -11.87 11.59 3.88
N ALA A 34 -11.01 12.36 3.25
CA ALA A 34 -11.13 13.82 3.34
C ALA A 34 -12.48 14.28 2.75
N ASN A 35 -13.15 15.19 3.45
CA ASN A 35 -14.51 15.61 3.12
C ASN A 35 -14.69 16.12 1.68
N TYR A 36 -13.66 16.69 1.08
CA TYR A 36 -13.75 17.17 -0.30
C TYR A 36 -13.91 16.03 -1.31
N PHE A 37 -13.35 14.84 -1.07
CA PHE A 37 -13.58 13.67 -1.93
C PHE A 37 -15.03 13.20 -1.87
N LEU A 38 -15.64 13.22 -0.69
CA LEU A 38 -17.05 12.88 -0.53
C LEU A 38 -17.96 13.90 -1.23
N LYS A 39 -17.60 15.19 -1.16
CA LYS A 39 -18.30 16.25 -1.89
C LYS A 39 -18.14 16.11 -3.40
N SER A 40 -16.91 15.89 -3.87
CA SER A 40 -16.62 15.66 -5.29
C SER A 40 -17.39 14.46 -5.84
N ARG A 41 -17.45 13.36 -5.08
CA ARG A 41 -18.23 12.17 -5.44
C ARG A 41 -19.71 12.53 -5.65
N LYS A 42 -20.32 13.30 -4.74
CA LYS A 42 -21.71 13.75 -4.87
C LYS A 42 -21.92 14.59 -6.14
N ILE A 43 -21.03 15.55 -6.39
CA ILE A 43 -21.08 16.40 -7.58
C ILE A 43 -20.98 15.56 -8.86
N VAL A 44 -20.05 14.60 -8.90
CA VAL A 44 -19.88 13.73 -10.08
C VAL A 44 -21.11 12.87 -10.31
N VAL A 45 -21.69 12.28 -9.27
CA VAL A 45 -22.91 11.47 -9.39
C VAL A 45 -24.08 12.31 -9.93
N GLU A 46 -24.18 13.58 -9.53
CA GLU A 46 -25.30 14.45 -9.93
C GLU A 46 -25.12 15.05 -11.34
N HIS A 47 -23.89 15.50 -11.68
CA HIS A 47 -23.66 16.31 -12.88
C HIS A 47 -22.88 15.61 -14.00
N ALA A 48 -22.14 14.55 -13.68
CA ALA A 48 -21.33 13.80 -14.64
C ALA A 48 -21.32 12.29 -14.32
N PRO A 49 -22.49 11.64 -14.19
CA PRO A 49 -22.57 10.24 -13.82
C PRO A 49 -21.81 9.37 -14.84
N ASN A 50 -21.16 8.34 -14.35
CA ASN A 50 -20.33 7.44 -15.16
C ASN A 50 -19.05 8.06 -15.75
N HIS A 51 -18.59 9.18 -15.24
CA HIS A 51 -17.35 9.80 -15.70
C HIS A 51 -16.15 8.88 -15.41
N ILE A 52 -15.46 8.45 -16.45
CA ILE A 52 -14.28 7.58 -16.36
C ILE A 52 -13.05 8.46 -16.15
N VAL A 53 -12.29 8.12 -15.12
CA VAL A 53 -11.00 8.76 -14.81
C VAL A 53 -9.92 7.71 -14.63
N THR A 54 -8.67 8.10 -14.82
CA THR A 54 -7.50 7.37 -14.35
C THR A 54 -6.85 8.19 -13.25
N MET A 55 -6.89 7.69 -12.03
CA MET A 55 -6.13 8.25 -10.92
C MET A 55 -4.80 7.53 -10.83
N GLN A 56 -3.72 8.28 -10.55
CA GLN A 56 -2.38 7.73 -10.43
C GLN A 56 -1.71 8.21 -9.15
N TRP A 57 -0.93 7.32 -8.55
CA TRP A 57 -0.13 7.59 -7.35
C TRP A 57 1.34 7.54 -7.71
N PHE A 58 2.08 8.52 -7.23
CA PHE A 58 3.52 8.66 -7.41
C PHE A 58 4.12 9.42 -6.21
N GLN A 59 5.42 9.35 -6.08
CA GLN A 59 6.16 10.12 -5.08
C GLN A 59 7.19 11.06 -5.75
N ARG A 60 7.87 11.92 -4.96
CA ARG A 60 8.70 13.01 -5.49
C ARG A 60 10.18 12.89 -5.15
N THR A 61 10.61 11.73 -4.67
CA THR A 61 12.00 11.48 -4.24
C THR A 61 12.60 10.37 -5.09
N ASN A 62 13.84 10.54 -5.54
CA ASN A 62 14.56 9.49 -6.24
C ASN A 62 15.08 8.42 -5.26
N ASP A 63 15.39 7.23 -5.78
CA ASP A 63 15.93 6.10 -5.02
C ASP A 63 15.06 5.76 -3.80
N ALA A 64 13.76 5.68 -4.00
CA ALA A 64 12.79 5.24 -3.02
C ALA A 64 12.38 3.78 -3.27
N MET A 65 12.00 3.08 -2.20
CA MET A 65 11.46 1.72 -2.30
C MET A 65 9.94 1.77 -2.18
N ALA A 66 9.24 1.31 -3.21
CA ALA A 66 7.80 1.20 -3.17
C ALA A 66 7.36 0.11 -2.18
N CYS A 67 6.37 0.43 -1.34
CA CYS A 67 5.76 -0.52 -0.44
C CYS A 67 4.33 -0.08 -0.07
N GLY A 68 3.47 -1.05 0.21
CA GLY A 68 2.04 -0.83 0.46
C GLY A 68 1.19 -0.96 -0.81
N ILE A 69 1.77 -1.39 -1.92
CA ILE A 69 1.07 -1.57 -3.19
C ILE A 69 -0.01 -2.65 -3.06
N ASP A 70 0.34 -3.80 -2.51
CA ASP A 70 -0.61 -4.91 -2.32
C ASP A 70 -1.72 -4.54 -1.32
N GLU A 71 -1.39 -3.79 -0.27
CA GLU A 71 -2.37 -3.26 0.70
C GLU A 71 -3.33 -2.28 0.03
N ALA A 72 -2.83 -1.36 -0.79
CA ALA A 72 -3.65 -0.40 -1.54
C ALA A 72 -4.58 -1.09 -2.56
N ILE A 73 -4.09 -2.09 -3.29
CA ILE A 73 -4.90 -2.90 -4.20
C ILE A 73 -6.01 -3.62 -3.44
N ALA A 74 -5.68 -4.25 -2.31
CA ALA A 74 -6.66 -4.93 -1.46
C ALA A 74 -7.74 -3.98 -0.94
N LEU A 75 -7.35 -2.76 -0.55
CA LEU A 75 -8.28 -1.71 -0.12
C LEU A 75 -9.26 -1.34 -1.24
N VAL A 76 -8.78 -1.13 -2.47
CA VAL A 76 -9.63 -0.84 -3.63
C VAL A 76 -10.58 -2.00 -3.89
N HIS A 77 -10.10 -3.24 -3.92
CA HIS A 77 -10.94 -4.41 -4.13
C HIS A 77 -12.01 -4.61 -3.05
N THR A 78 -11.72 -4.20 -1.82
CA THR A 78 -12.63 -4.40 -0.70
C THR A 78 -13.71 -3.32 -0.62
N PHE A 79 -13.38 -2.08 -0.94
CA PHE A 79 -14.25 -0.93 -0.64
C PHE A 79 -14.71 -0.12 -1.84
N ALA A 80 -14.18 -0.35 -3.03
CA ALA A 80 -14.76 0.25 -4.23
C ALA A 80 -16.22 -0.22 -4.41
N VAL A 81 -17.08 0.63 -4.93
CA VAL A 81 -18.51 0.31 -5.10
C VAL A 81 -18.72 -0.84 -6.06
N ASP A 82 -17.96 -0.85 -7.16
CA ASP A 82 -17.93 -1.93 -8.15
C ASP A 82 -16.48 -2.22 -8.54
N PRO A 83 -15.77 -3.03 -7.74
CA PRO A 83 -14.36 -3.34 -8.00
C PRO A 83 -14.12 -4.04 -9.33
N ALA A 84 -15.11 -4.83 -9.80
CA ALA A 84 -14.98 -5.58 -11.06
C ALA A 84 -14.93 -4.69 -12.31
N SER A 85 -15.46 -3.47 -12.21
CA SER A 85 -15.42 -2.47 -13.29
C SER A 85 -14.13 -1.66 -13.36
N LEU A 86 -13.20 -1.86 -12.41
CA LEU A 86 -11.97 -1.10 -12.33
C LEU A 86 -10.81 -1.83 -13.02
N THR A 87 -9.97 -1.07 -13.70
CA THR A 87 -8.66 -1.53 -14.18
C THR A 87 -7.59 -1.02 -13.22
N ILE A 88 -6.77 -1.92 -12.68
CA ILE A 88 -5.68 -1.61 -11.77
C ILE A 88 -4.36 -2.01 -12.41
N GLU A 89 -3.45 -1.05 -12.54
CA GLU A 89 -2.07 -1.24 -12.98
C GLU A 89 -1.14 -0.83 -11.85
N ALA A 90 -0.21 -1.69 -11.47
CA ALA A 90 0.65 -1.44 -10.33
C ALA A 90 2.01 -2.14 -10.46
N ILE A 91 3.03 -1.51 -9.91
CA ILE A 91 4.33 -2.12 -9.65
C ILE A 91 4.25 -3.06 -8.44
N ASN A 92 5.37 -3.62 -8.01
CA ASN A 92 5.38 -4.51 -6.84
C ASN A 92 5.99 -3.83 -5.62
N ASP A 93 5.61 -4.31 -4.44
CA ASP A 93 6.34 -4.00 -3.20
C ASP A 93 7.80 -4.40 -3.35
N GLY A 94 8.71 -3.52 -2.97
CA GLY A 94 10.16 -3.70 -3.08
C GLY A 94 10.77 -3.23 -4.40
N ASP A 95 10.00 -2.76 -5.37
CA ASP A 95 10.54 -2.12 -6.56
C ASP A 95 11.14 -0.76 -6.17
N LEU A 96 12.31 -0.45 -6.76
CA LEU A 96 12.92 0.88 -6.62
C LEU A 96 12.32 1.82 -7.66
N ILE A 97 12.05 3.04 -7.23
CA ILE A 97 11.35 4.04 -8.03
C ILE A 97 12.04 5.40 -7.93
N ASP A 98 11.93 6.16 -8.99
CA ASP A 98 12.35 7.55 -9.04
C ASP A 98 11.17 8.51 -8.91
N ALA A 99 11.48 9.79 -8.79
CA ALA A 99 10.48 10.84 -8.63
C ALA A 99 9.53 10.89 -9.84
N ASN A 100 8.23 11.02 -9.55
CA ASN A 100 7.13 11.12 -10.52
C ASN A 100 6.86 9.85 -11.34
N GLU A 101 7.45 8.72 -10.99
CA GLU A 101 7.08 7.42 -11.58
C GLU A 101 5.77 6.94 -10.96
N PRO A 102 4.72 6.66 -11.76
CA PRO A 102 3.47 6.12 -11.23
C PRO A 102 3.67 4.71 -10.68
N VAL A 103 3.31 4.52 -9.42
CA VAL A 103 3.41 3.22 -8.72
C VAL A 103 2.10 2.44 -8.75
N LEU A 104 0.98 3.14 -8.86
CA LEU A 104 -0.37 2.60 -8.91
C LEU A 104 -1.23 3.49 -9.81
N LYS A 105 -2.02 2.87 -10.68
CA LYS A 105 -3.08 3.52 -11.45
C LYS A 105 -4.37 2.76 -11.27
N VAL A 106 -5.47 3.48 -11.09
CA VAL A 106 -6.81 2.92 -11.04
C VAL A 106 -7.67 3.67 -12.06
N THR A 107 -8.24 2.93 -13.00
CA THR A 107 -9.10 3.48 -14.05
C THR A 107 -10.52 2.94 -13.89
N GLY A 108 -11.49 3.82 -13.92
CA GLY A 108 -12.91 3.50 -13.84
C GLY A 108 -13.78 4.70 -13.53
N LYS A 109 -15.04 4.46 -13.15
CA LYS A 109 -15.95 5.54 -12.76
C LYS A 109 -15.47 6.18 -11.46
N TYR A 110 -15.29 7.52 -11.45
CA TYR A 110 -14.80 8.24 -10.28
C TYR A 110 -15.61 7.95 -9.02
N GLU A 111 -16.95 7.90 -9.15
CA GLU A 111 -17.85 7.62 -8.02
C GLU A 111 -17.62 6.27 -7.36
N ASN A 112 -16.99 5.32 -8.05
CA ASN A 112 -16.73 3.97 -7.52
C ASN A 112 -15.55 3.92 -6.56
N PHE A 113 -14.52 4.76 -6.75
CA PHE A 113 -13.27 4.61 -5.99
C PHE A 113 -12.60 5.92 -5.57
N GLY A 114 -12.96 7.08 -6.13
CA GLY A 114 -12.26 8.35 -5.88
C GLY A 114 -12.21 8.75 -4.39
N PHE A 115 -13.18 8.32 -3.58
CA PHE A 115 -13.20 8.59 -2.15
C PHE A 115 -12.15 7.79 -1.34
N LEU A 116 -11.51 6.80 -1.97
CA LEU A 116 -10.47 5.96 -1.35
C LEU A 116 -9.08 6.61 -1.40
N GLU A 117 -8.91 7.71 -2.13
CA GLU A 117 -7.60 8.35 -2.35
C GLU A 117 -6.84 8.61 -1.06
N SER A 118 -7.46 9.26 -0.06
CA SER A 118 -6.77 9.59 1.21
C SER A 118 -6.16 8.38 1.90
N MET A 119 -6.84 7.24 1.85
CA MET A 119 -6.37 6.01 2.48
C MET A 119 -5.24 5.37 1.67
N ILE A 120 -5.36 5.37 0.35
CA ILE A 120 -4.31 4.88 -0.55
C ILE A 120 -3.03 5.69 -0.37
N ASP A 121 -3.14 7.02 -0.34
CA ASP A 121 -2.02 7.92 -0.10
C ASP A 121 -1.34 7.63 1.24
N GLY A 122 -2.12 7.47 2.31
CA GLY A 122 -1.61 7.19 3.64
C GLY A 122 -0.87 5.85 3.72
N ILE A 123 -1.42 4.80 3.10
CA ILE A 123 -0.80 3.48 3.02
C ILE A 123 0.54 3.58 2.27
N LEU A 124 0.52 4.09 1.04
CA LEU A 124 1.71 4.17 0.21
C LEU A 124 2.80 5.05 0.83
N ALA A 125 2.42 6.20 1.39
CA ALA A 125 3.35 7.12 2.05
C ALA A 125 4.04 6.48 3.26
N ARG A 126 3.29 5.86 4.18
CA ARG A 126 3.85 5.25 5.38
C ARG A 126 4.73 4.06 5.03
N ARG A 127 4.21 3.09 4.25
CA ARG A 127 4.93 1.87 3.93
C ARG A 127 6.19 2.14 3.12
N SER A 128 6.11 3.00 2.09
CA SER A 128 7.28 3.35 1.28
C SER A 128 8.33 4.15 2.06
N SER A 129 7.90 5.03 2.99
CA SER A 129 8.82 5.76 3.85
C SER A 129 9.63 4.82 4.73
N VAL A 130 8.96 3.88 5.41
CA VAL A 130 9.64 2.87 6.26
C VAL A 130 10.55 2.00 5.41
N ALA A 131 10.04 1.43 4.30
CA ALA A 131 10.83 0.57 3.42
C ALA A 131 12.07 1.28 2.86
N THR A 132 11.94 2.54 2.42
CA THR A 132 13.05 3.33 1.88
C THR A 132 14.13 3.57 2.93
N ASN A 133 13.75 3.95 4.15
CA ASN A 133 14.72 4.21 5.22
C ASN A 133 15.47 2.93 5.61
N VAL A 134 14.74 1.81 5.71
CA VAL A 134 15.34 0.50 6.00
C VAL A 134 16.24 0.04 4.86
N TYR A 135 15.81 0.15 3.61
CA TYR A 135 16.60 -0.20 2.43
C TYR A 135 17.93 0.56 2.39
N ARG A 136 17.92 1.87 2.63
CA ARG A 136 19.14 2.68 2.71
C ARG A 136 20.05 2.21 3.83
N THR A 137 19.48 1.89 5.00
CA THR A 137 20.23 1.35 6.14
C THR A 137 20.87 0.01 5.81
N VAL A 138 20.12 -0.94 5.24
CA VAL A 138 20.61 -2.27 4.87
C VAL A 138 21.77 -2.17 3.86
N ARG A 139 21.68 -1.26 2.90
CA ARG A 139 22.76 -1.00 1.92
C ARG A 139 24.07 -0.60 2.59
N GLU A 140 24.01 0.29 3.59
CA GLU A 140 25.20 0.81 4.26
C GLU A 140 25.82 -0.22 5.23
N LEU A 141 25.05 -1.18 5.73
CA LEU A 141 25.52 -2.18 6.70
C LEU A 141 26.41 -3.27 6.08
N LYS A 142 26.51 -3.35 4.75
CA LYS A 142 27.43 -4.25 4.03
C LYS A 142 27.37 -5.71 4.54
N GLY A 143 26.15 -6.23 4.71
CA GLY A 143 25.92 -7.61 5.12
C GLY A 143 25.96 -7.88 6.63
N LYS A 144 26.07 -6.84 7.48
CA LYS A 144 25.89 -7.01 8.92
C LYS A 144 24.43 -7.31 9.26
N ASP A 145 24.25 -8.14 10.28
CA ASP A 145 22.93 -8.45 10.82
C ASP A 145 22.25 -7.19 11.37
N ILE A 146 20.96 -7.07 11.08
CA ILE A 146 20.11 -5.99 11.58
C ILE A 146 18.80 -6.57 12.12
N PHE A 147 18.32 -5.97 13.17
CA PHE A 147 17.12 -6.33 13.89
C PHE A 147 16.17 -5.14 13.98
N SER A 148 14.90 -5.32 13.64
CA SER A 148 13.89 -4.27 13.77
C SER A 148 13.25 -4.31 15.15
N MET A 149 13.47 -3.28 15.94
CA MET A 149 12.94 -3.11 17.31
C MET A 149 11.90 -2.00 17.39
N ALA A 150 10.94 -1.98 16.46
CA ALA A 150 9.92 -0.93 16.39
C ALA A 150 8.67 -1.26 17.24
N ASP A 151 8.87 -1.84 18.43
CA ASP A 151 7.80 -2.27 19.33
C ASP A 151 7.22 -1.12 20.19
N ARG A 152 8.01 -0.07 20.44
CA ARG A 152 7.63 1.03 21.35
C ARG A 152 7.91 2.44 20.83
N GLN A 153 8.30 2.57 19.58
CA GLN A 153 8.64 3.86 18.98
C GLN A 153 7.47 4.56 18.32
N ASP A 154 6.50 3.76 17.86
CA ASP A 154 5.26 4.22 17.25
C ASP A 154 4.05 3.55 17.94
N GLU A 155 2.87 3.95 17.55
CA GLU A 155 1.61 3.39 18.00
C GLU A 155 1.49 1.93 17.53
N TYR A 156 0.99 1.03 18.39
CA TYR A 156 1.03 -0.42 18.17
C TYR A 156 0.32 -0.91 16.88
N ASN A 157 -0.72 -0.20 16.42
CA ASN A 157 -1.42 -0.58 15.19
C ASN A 157 -0.57 -0.43 13.93
N THR A 158 0.51 0.37 13.98
CA THR A 158 1.42 0.52 12.84
C THR A 158 2.38 -0.65 12.68
N GLN A 159 2.59 -1.44 13.74
CA GLN A 159 3.62 -2.50 13.78
C GLN A 159 3.48 -3.53 12.66
N ILE A 160 2.25 -3.93 12.33
CA ILE A 160 2.00 -4.96 11.30
C ILE A 160 2.52 -4.50 9.94
N GLY A 161 2.08 -3.35 9.50
CA GLY A 161 2.46 -2.84 8.19
C GLY A 161 3.90 -2.33 8.11
N ASP A 162 4.42 -1.74 9.20
CA ASP A 162 5.81 -1.31 9.28
C ASP A 162 6.76 -2.52 9.32
N GLY A 163 6.36 -3.60 10.03
CA GLY A 163 7.08 -4.86 10.01
C GLY A 163 7.14 -5.48 8.63
N TYR A 164 6.06 -5.43 7.86
CA TYR A 164 6.07 -5.86 6.46
C TYR A 164 6.98 -4.96 5.61
N ALA A 165 6.94 -3.65 5.79
CA ALA A 165 7.82 -2.73 5.06
C ALA A 165 9.31 -2.98 5.36
N THR A 166 9.67 -3.32 6.60
CA THR A 166 11.04 -3.72 6.95
C THR A 166 11.43 -5.05 6.31
N TYR A 167 10.50 -6.00 6.23
CA TYR A 167 10.71 -7.27 5.53
C TYR A 167 10.95 -7.05 4.03
N VAL A 168 10.15 -6.22 3.38
CA VAL A 168 10.30 -5.85 1.97
C VAL A 168 11.69 -5.29 1.70
N ALA A 169 12.20 -4.47 2.61
CA ALA A 169 13.52 -3.84 2.52
C ALA A 169 14.71 -4.76 2.92
N GLY A 170 14.45 -6.01 3.33
CA GLY A 170 15.49 -7.01 3.55
C GLY A 170 15.73 -7.45 4.99
N ILE A 171 15.05 -6.88 5.99
CA ILE A 171 15.17 -7.32 7.40
C ILE A 171 14.27 -8.54 7.65
N ARG A 172 14.82 -9.52 8.34
CA ARG A 172 14.14 -10.80 8.67
C ARG A 172 14.00 -11.05 10.16
N LYS A 173 14.53 -10.15 10.99
CA LYS A 173 14.51 -10.23 12.46
C LYS A 173 13.70 -9.09 13.01
N VAL A 174 12.66 -9.40 13.76
CA VAL A 174 11.70 -8.46 14.34
C VAL A 174 11.51 -8.71 15.82
N SER A 175 10.97 -7.76 16.58
CA SER A 175 10.82 -7.85 18.03
C SER A 175 9.42 -8.29 18.47
N THR A 176 8.44 -8.32 17.56
CA THR A 176 7.06 -8.73 17.90
C THR A 176 6.46 -9.60 16.80
N ASP A 177 5.54 -10.50 17.18
CA ASP A 177 4.77 -11.31 16.23
C ASP A 177 3.91 -10.43 15.31
N ALA A 178 3.45 -9.27 15.79
CA ALA A 178 2.71 -8.32 14.97
C ALA A 178 3.53 -7.85 13.76
N GLN A 179 4.82 -7.57 13.92
CA GLN A 179 5.70 -7.18 12.82
C GLN A 179 5.91 -8.32 11.80
N GLY A 180 5.78 -9.57 12.24
CA GLY A 180 5.91 -10.77 11.39
C GLY A 180 4.62 -11.20 10.68
N LEU A 181 3.46 -10.66 11.07
CA LEU A 181 2.14 -11.22 10.75
C LEU A 181 1.90 -11.42 9.25
N TRP A 182 2.24 -10.47 8.39
CA TRP A 182 1.94 -10.55 6.96
C TRP A 182 2.93 -11.38 6.15
N TRP A 183 4.09 -11.71 6.69
CA TRP A 183 5.14 -12.46 5.98
C TRP A 183 5.60 -13.74 6.70
N GLY A 184 4.96 -14.08 7.82
CA GLY A 184 5.23 -15.33 8.54
C GLY A 184 6.44 -15.29 9.45
N GLY A 185 6.92 -14.11 9.84
CA GLY A 185 7.97 -13.94 10.83
C GLY A 185 7.43 -14.02 12.25
N HIS A 186 8.34 -14.24 13.20
CA HIS A 186 8.07 -14.26 14.63
C HIS A 186 9.06 -13.35 15.36
N GLY A 187 8.62 -12.76 16.47
CA GLY A 187 9.42 -11.93 17.36
C GLY A 187 10.38 -12.73 18.25
#